data_eeef89fb52ac293520b6d7d18c5fbec9
#
_entry.id   eeef89fb52ac293520b6d7d18c5fbec9
#
_cell.length_a   1.000
_cell.length_b   1.000
_cell.length_c   1.000
_cell.angle_alpha   90.00
_cell.angle_beta   90.00
_cell.angle_gamma   90.00
#
_symmetry.space_group_name_H-M   'P 1'
#
loop_
_entity.id
_entity.type
_entity.pdbx_description
1 polymer ?
#
loop_
_entity_poly.entity_id
_entity_poly.type
_entity_poly.pdbx_seq_one_letter_code
_entity_poly.pdbx_strand_id
1 'polypeptide(L)'
;MKKTIKDVSLDGKKVFVRADFNVPLDDKQQITDDTRIVKTLPTIQYLLDHNSAVILASHLGRPKGEAKPEFSLRPVAARLSELLGRTVQMAPDCVGPETEKMAKSLKPGEVLLLENLRYHKEEEKNDPAFSKALAQLADVGINDAFGCSHRAHAXXXXRAHASVAGITEFLPMAAGLLLEKEIRFIGGAVEHPEHPFAAIIGGAKVSDKIEVISSLLPKVDLMIIGGGMANTFLAAQGYGIGKSLVEADKIELASTLMEEAKKQNTELLLPVDVVVAAEFAAQAPYKEVDVADVPADWMILDIGTKSRELFAHKLEPMKLIVWNGPMGVFEMEHFAKGTEAVAQAVADSKAVSVVGGGDSVAAVNKAGLADKITHISTGGGASLEYLEGKILPGIASLSE
;
A
#
# COMPACT_ATOMS: atom_id res chain seq x y z
N MET A 1 11.32 -1.27 20.34
CA MET A 1 10.86 -0.40 19.25
C MET A 1 11.91 -0.35 18.15
N LYS A 2 11.49 -0.45 16.90
CA LYS A 2 12.43 -0.50 15.79
C LYS A 2 13.18 0.83 15.62
N LYS A 3 14.45 0.74 15.26
CA LYS A 3 15.25 1.94 15.01
C LYS A 3 14.83 2.62 13.72
N THR A 4 14.90 3.94 13.73
CA THR A 4 14.65 4.75 12.55
C THR A 4 15.94 5.45 12.12
N ILE A 5 15.87 6.11 10.98
CA ILE A 5 16.99 6.89 10.45
C ILE A 5 17.51 7.90 11.47
N LYS A 6 16.66 8.35 12.40
CA LYS A 6 17.04 9.33 13.41
C LYS A 6 17.87 8.72 14.54
N ASP A 7 17.91 7.40 14.62
CA ASP A 7 18.58 6.68 15.71
C ASP A 7 19.98 6.18 15.34
N VAL A 8 20.43 6.43 14.12
CA VAL A 8 21.71 5.90 13.64
C VAL A 8 22.68 7.03 13.33
N SER A 9 23.98 6.72 13.47
CA SER A 9 25.04 7.68 13.19
C SER A 9 25.27 7.76 11.69
N LEU A 10 25.19 8.95 11.13
CA LEU A 10 25.20 9.14 9.68
C LEU A 10 26.37 9.97 9.16
N ASP A 11 26.98 10.82 10.01
CA ASP A 11 28.00 11.78 9.58
C ASP A 11 29.20 11.05 8.99
N GLY A 12 29.50 11.35 7.74
CA GLY A 12 30.63 10.75 7.03
C GLY A 12 30.42 9.32 6.59
N LYS A 13 29.21 8.79 6.75
CA LYS A 13 28.92 7.38 6.45
C LYS A 13 28.43 7.17 5.05
N LYS A 14 28.67 5.96 4.51
CA LYS A 14 28.01 5.49 3.30
C LYS A 14 26.77 4.75 3.71
N VAL A 15 25.63 5.19 3.20
CA VAL A 15 24.32 4.70 3.62
C VAL A 15 23.64 4.00 2.45
N PHE A 16 23.36 2.71 2.64
CA PHE A 16 22.58 1.94 1.68
C PHE A 16 21.11 2.20 1.98
N VAL A 17 20.36 2.60 0.95
CA VAL A 17 18.92 2.87 1.09
C VAL A 17 18.16 1.93 0.17
N ARG A 18 17.39 1.00 0.74
CA ARG A 18 16.46 0.21 -0.07
C ARG A 18 15.21 1.04 -0.28
N ALA A 19 15.01 1.48 -1.49
CA ALA A 19 13.87 2.31 -1.88
C ALA A 19 12.91 1.53 -2.75
N ASP A 20 11.75 2.09 -2.99
CA ASP A 20 10.79 1.54 -3.94
C ASP A 20 10.64 2.53 -5.09
N PHE A 21 11.41 2.28 -6.15
CA PHE A 21 11.37 3.08 -7.37
C PHE A 21 10.72 2.29 -8.51
N ASN A 22 9.84 1.36 -8.16
CA ASN A 22 9.13 0.55 -9.16
C ASN A 22 8.00 1.40 -9.75
N VAL A 23 8.38 2.34 -10.59
CA VAL A 23 7.46 3.30 -11.18
C VAL A 23 6.98 2.80 -12.54
N PRO A 24 5.78 3.21 -12.97
CA PRO A 24 5.31 2.83 -14.30
C PRO A 24 6.05 3.60 -15.39
N LEU A 25 6.37 2.88 -16.47
CA LEU A 25 7.03 3.45 -17.64
C LEU A 25 6.16 3.22 -18.86
N ASP A 26 6.22 4.16 -19.81
CA ASP A 26 5.53 3.96 -21.08
C ASP A 26 6.43 3.17 -22.06
N ASP A 27 5.96 3.03 -23.29
CA ASP A 27 6.67 2.24 -24.30
C ASP A 27 8.04 2.84 -24.65
N LYS A 28 8.24 4.12 -24.36
CA LYS A 28 9.50 4.82 -24.62
C LYS A 28 10.38 4.90 -23.38
N GLN A 29 10.05 4.12 -22.36
CA GLN A 29 10.75 4.11 -21.08
C GLN A 29 10.73 5.46 -20.38
N GLN A 30 9.64 6.21 -20.55
CA GLN A 30 9.45 7.46 -19.84
C GLN A 30 8.56 7.21 -18.62
N ILE A 31 8.91 7.82 -17.51
CA ILE A 31 8.16 7.65 -16.26
C ILE A 31 6.81 8.36 -16.40
N THR A 32 5.71 7.62 -16.18
CA THR A 32 4.37 8.19 -16.27
C THR A 32 3.80 8.62 -14.92
N ASP A 33 4.41 8.16 -13.82
CA ASP A 33 3.99 8.54 -12.48
C ASP A 33 5.21 8.41 -11.57
N ASP A 34 5.71 9.54 -11.08
CA ASP A 34 6.92 9.55 -10.24
C ASP A 34 6.62 9.61 -8.75
N THR A 35 5.40 9.31 -8.33
CA THR A 35 4.99 9.45 -6.94
C THR A 35 5.93 8.71 -5.97
N ARG A 36 6.31 7.48 -6.30
CA ARG A 36 7.17 6.69 -5.42
C ARG A 36 8.55 7.33 -5.27
N ILE A 37 9.06 7.95 -6.33
CA ILE A 37 10.34 8.66 -6.26
C ILE A 37 10.19 9.87 -5.34
N VAL A 38 9.16 10.67 -5.57
CA VAL A 38 8.91 11.89 -4.79
C VAL A 38 8.75 11.56 -3.30
N LYS A 39 8.05 10.48 -2.99
CA LYS A 39 7.82 10.08 -1.59
C LYS A 39 9.11 9.67 -0.87
N THR A 40 10.13 9.24 -1.61
CA THR A 40 11.41 8.84 -1.03
C THR A 40 12.35 10.04 -0.82
N LEU A 41 12.08 11.17 -1.47
CA LEU A 41 12.99 12.33 -1.40
C LEU A 41 13.27 12.80 0.04
N PRO A 42 12.28 12.83 0.95
CA PRO A 42 12.61 13.27 2.31
C PRO A 42 13.69 12.41 2.98
N THR A 43 13.67 11.10 2.77
CA THR A 43 14.72 10.23 3.33
C THR A 43 16.07 10.55 2.70
N ILE A 44 16.11 10.70 1.38
CA ILE A 44 17.37 11.00 0.69
C ILE A 44 17.91 12.36 1.17
N GLN A 45 17.04 13.36 1.23
CA GLN A 45 17.45 14.69 1.64
C GLN A 45 17.93 14.71 3.10
N TYR A 46 17.26 13.95 3.96
CA TYR A 46 17.68 13.82 5.35
C TYR A 46 19.12 13.32 5.43
N LEU A 47 19.43 12.28 4.65
CA LEU A 47 20.78 11.72 4.64
C LEU A 47 21.81 12.72 4.11
N LEU A 48 21.48 13.42 3.04
CA LEU A 48 22.37 14.43 2.48
C LEU A 48 22.60 15.57 3.47
N ASP A 49 21.54 15.99 4.17
CA ASP A 49 21.65 17.04 5.18
C ASP A 49 22.50 16.61 6.38
N HIS A 50 22.67 15.30 6.58
CA HIS A 50 23.47 14.76 7.68
C HIS A 50 24.83 14.26 7.22
N ASN A 51 25.31 14.79 6.09
CA ASN A 51 26.66 14.55 5.60
C ASN A 51 26.95 13.11 5.26
N SER A 52 25.98 12.43 4.62
CA SER A 52 26.13 11.05 4.21
C SER A 52 26.38 10.95 2.71
N ALA A 53 27.02 9.85 2.30
CA ALA A 53 27.05 9.40 0.92
C ALA A 53 25.90 8.39 0.76
N VAL A 54 25.08 8.55 -0.29
CA VAL A 54 23.83 7.78 -0.41
C VAL A 54 23.92 6.79 -1.55
N ILE A 55 23.70 5.52 -1.24
CA ILE A 55 23.67 4.43 -2.23
C ILE A 55 22.25 3.91 -2.28
N LEU A 56 21.54 4.19 -3.37
CA LEU A 56 20.13 3.83 -3.54
C LEU A 56 20.01 2.51 -4.27
N ALA A 57 19.11 1.66 -3.81
CA ALA A 57 18.85 0.36 -4.43
C ALA A 57 17.35 0.13 -4.56
N SER A 58 16.92 -0.39 -5.70
CA SER A 58 15.53 -0.68 -5.95
C SER A 58 15.39 -1.75 -7.02
N HIS A 59 14.19 -2.31 -7.10
CA HIS A 59 13.81 -3.12 -8.25
C HIS A 59 12.91 -2.31 -9.17
N LEU A 60 12.73 -2.79 -10.39
CA LEU A 60 11.77 -2.23 -11.34
C LEU A 60 11.24 -3.37 -12.20
N GLY A 61 9.91 -3.56 -12.18
CA GLY A 61 9.26 -4.59 -12.97
C GLY A 61 9.68 -6.00 -12.59
N ARG A 62 9.56 -6.90 -13.55
CA ARG A 62 9.86 -8.32 -13.33
C ARG A 62 10.77 -8.85 -14.43
N PRO A 63 12.06 -8.52 -14.38
CA PRO A 63 12.99 -8.98 -15.41
C PRO A 63 13.41 -10.44 -15.27
N LYS A 64 13.02 -11.11 -14.20
CA LYS A 64 13.23 -12.55 -13.99
C LYS A 64 14.71 -12.95 -13.98
N GLY A 65 15.53 -12.15 -13.33
CA GLY A 65 16.95 -12.48 -13.14
C GLY A 65 17.83 -12.22 -14.33
N GLU A 66 17.37 -11.42 -15.28
CA GLU A 66 18.13 -11.07 -16.49
C GLU A 66 18.20 -9.58 -16.67
N ALA A 67 19.34 -9.10 -17.15
CA ALA A 67 19.49 -7.67 -17.48
C ALA A 67 18.71 -7.37 -18.76
N LYS A 68 17.71 -6.52 -18.66
CA LYS A 68 16.87 -6.12 -19.78
C LYS A 68 16.75 -4.61 -19.81
N PRO A 69 17.10 -3.96 -20.94
CA PRO A 69 17.10 -2.48 -20.97
C PRO A 69 15.77 -1.85 -20.60
N GLU A 70 14.66 -2.50 -20.91
CA GLU A 70 13.34 -1.93 -20.59
C GLU A 70 13.05 -1.90 -19.10
N PHE A 71 13.85 -2.59 -18.28
CA PHE A 71 13.72 -2.59 -16.84
C PHE A 71 14.89 -1.88 -16.15
N SER A 72 15.68 -1.11 -16.90
CA SER A 72 16.78 -0.35 -16.31
C SER A 72 16.24 0.79 -15.44
N LEU A 73 16.97 1.10 -14.38
CA LEU A 73 16.65 2.23 -13.52
C LEU A 73 17.22 3.56 -14.04
N ARG A 74 17.80 3.59 -15.25
CA ARG A 74 18.33 4.84 -15.81
C ARG A 74 17.32 5.98 -15.82
N PRO A 75 16.06 5.76 -16.21
CA PRO A 75 15.09 6.86 -16.16
C PRO A 75 14.89 7.39 -14.73
N VAL A 76 14.98 6.51 -13.74
CA VAL A 76 14.85 6.91 -12.34
C VAL A 76 16.05 7.78 -11.94
N ALA A 77 17.26 7.41 -12.36
CA ALA A 77 18.44 8.22 -12.07
C ALA A 77 18.30 9.62 -12.64
N ALA A 78 17.80 9.72 -13.88
CA ALA A 78 17.59 11.03 -14.51
C ALA A 78 16.56 11.86 -13.74
N ARG A 79 15.46 11.24 -13.35
CA ARG A 79 14.40 11.94 -12.61
C ARG A 79 14.88 12.38 -11.23
N LEU A 80 15.61 11.50 -10.54
CA LEU A 80 16.19 11.86 -9.24
C LEU A 80 17.13 13.05 -9.36
N SER A 81 17.95 13.07 -10.43
CA SER A 81 18.86 14.18 -10.64
C SER A 81 18.11 15.50 -10.77
N GLU A 82 17.01 15.49 -11.52
CA GLU A 82 16.16 16.68 -11.66
C GLU A 82 15.59 17.11 -10.31
N LEU A 83 15.04 16.16 -9.57
CA LEU A 83 14.34 16.47 -8.32
C LEU A 83 15.29 16.92 -7.21
N LEU A 84 16.51 16.36 -7.18
CA LEU A 84 17.50 16.70 -6.15
C LEU A 84 18.34 17.90 -6.52
N GLY A 85 18.32 18.30 -7.80
CA GLY A 85 19.16 19.41 -8.26
C GLY A 85 20.64 19.09 -8.22
N ARG A 86 20.98 17.81 -8.38
CA ARG A 86 22.37 17.36 -8.42
C ARG A 86 22.48 16.08 -9.22
N THR A 87 23.66 15.77 -9.72
CA THR A 87 23.85 14.55 -10.50
C THR A 87 23.73 13.32 -9.63
N VAL A 88 22.90 12.37 -10.05
CA VAL A 88 22.84 11.06 -9.45
C VAL A 88 23.64 10.12 -10.34
N GLN A 89 24.72 9.56 -9.80
CA GLN A 89 25.55 8.61 -10.55
C GLN A 89 24.80 7.28 -10.69
N MET A 90 25.03 6.58 -11.79
CA MET A 90 24.38 5.29 -12.06
C MET A 90 25.43 4.19 -12.16
N ALA A 91 25.29 3.16 -11.35
CA ALA A 91 26.19 2.01 -11.42
C ALA A 91 25.74 1.07 -12.54
N PRO A 92 26.69 0.31 -13.11
CA PRO A 92 26.33 -0.62 -14.20
C PRO A 92 25.58 -1.86 -13.70
N ASP A 93 25.66 -2.15 -12.40
CA ASP A 93 25.00 -3.29 -11.77
C ASP A 93 24.76 -2.93 -10.31
N CYS A 94 24.16 -3.82 -9.56
CA CYS A 94 23.99 -3.60 -8.11
C CYS A 94 25.08 -4.30 -7.31
N VAL A 95 25.83 -5.19 -7.91
CA VAL A 95 26.99 -5.86 -7.30
C VAL A 95 28.10 -5.97 -8.33
N GLY A 96 29.28 -6.40 -7.89
CA GLY A 96 30.40 -6.63 -8.79
C GLY A 96 31.50 -5.58 -8.61
N PRO A 97 32.69 -5.84 -9.22
CA PRO A 97 33.86 -5.02 -8.97
C PRO A 97 33.69 -3.55 -9.34
N GLU A 98 33.05 -3.26 -10.46
CA GLU A 98 32.90 -1.88 -10.89
C GLU A 98 31.94 -1.12 -9.96
N THR A 99 30.84 -1.77 -9.57
CA THR A 99 29.90 -1.17 -8.62
C THR A 99 30.58 -0.93 -7.27
N GLU A 100 31.37 -1.89 -6.81
CA GLU A 100 32.12 -1.77 -5.56
C GLU A 100 33.07 -0.56 -5.61
N LYS A 101 33.74 -0.38 -6.75
CA LYS A 101 34.66 0.73 -6.92
C LYS A 101 33.94 2.06 -6.85
N MET A 102 32.78 2.16 -7.52
CA MET A 102 31.99 3.38 -7.50
C MET A 102 31.51 3.72 -6.10
N ALA A 103 31.03 2.69 -5.37
CA ALA A 103 30.56 2.90 -3.99
C ALA A 103 31.70 3.33 -3.08
N LYS A 104 32.86 2.71 -3.26
CA LYS A 104 34.04 3.04 -2.44
C LYS A 104 34.47 4.47 -2.64
N SER A 105 34.36 4.99 -3.87
CA SER A 105 34.78 6.35 -4.21
C SER A 105 33.75 7.41 -3.86
N LEU A 106 32.55 7.01 -3.47
CA LEU A 106 31.45 7.93 -3.22
C LEU A 106 31.74 8.76 -1.97
N LYS A 107 31.52 10.08 -2.07
CA LYS A 107 31.80 11.02 -0.98
C LYS A 107 30.49 11.54 -0.38
N PRO A 108 30.53 12.00 0.89
CA PRO A 108 29.34 12.63 1.47
C PRO A 108 28.79 13.72 0.56
N GLY A 109 27.49 13.75 0.42
CA GLY A 109 26.80 14.68 -0.48
C GLY A 109 26.55 14.12 -1.86
N GLU A 110 27.14 12.98 -2.19
CA GLU A 110 26.97 12.32 -3.49
C GLU A 110 25.96 11.19 -3.40
N VAL A 111 25.31 10.93 -4.54
CA VAL A 111 24.26 9.90 -4.63
C VAL A 111 24.58 8.95 -5.77
N LEU A 112 24.55 7.68 -5.47
CA LEU A 112 24.76 6.59 -6.44
C LEU A 112 23.49 5.73 -6.48
N LEU A 113 22.96 5.51 -7.68
CA LEU A 113 21.83 4.57 -7.86
C LEU A 113 22.36 3.28 -8.45
N LEU A 114 22.12 2.17 -7.77
CA LEU A 114 22.48 0.85 -8.29
C LEU A 114 21.49 0.43 -9.36
N GLU A 115 21.91 -0.45 -10.26
CA GLU A 115 21.02 -0.99 -11.28
C GLU A 115 20.05 -1.97 -10.66
N ASN A 116 18.96 -2.25 -11.34
CA ASN A 116 17.83 -3.05 -10.91
C ASN A 116 18.25 -4.31 -10.17
N LEU A 117 17.84 -4.39 -8.90
CA LEU A 117 18.17 -5.55 -8.04
C LEU A 117 17.65 -6.86 -8.62
N ARG A 118 16.52 -6.82 -9.31
CA ARG A 118 15.91 -8.03 -9.87
C ARG A 118 16.55 -8.50 -11.18
N TYR A 119 17.59 -7.82 -11.62
CA TYR A 119 18.46 -8.40 -12.65
C TYR A 119 19.16 -9.66 -12.14
N HIS A 120 19.16 -9.83 -10.81
CA HIS A 120 19.73 -11.01 -10.16
C HIS A 120 18.62 -11.79 -9.47
N LYS A 121 18.49 -13.07 -9.83
CA LYS A 121 17.49 -13.95 -9.21
C LYS A 121 17.73 -14.12 -7.72
N GLU A 122 18.96 -13.90 -7.28
CA GLU A 122 19.35 -14.00 -5.89
C GLU A 122 18.58 -13.02 -5.00
N GLU A 123 18.12 -11.89 -5.57
CA GLU A 123 17.36 -10.91 -4.78
C GLU A 123 16.07 -11.52 -4.23
N GLU A 124 15.29 -12.15 -5.09
CA GLU A 124 14.01 -12.73 -4.68
C GLU A 124 14.19 -14.04 -3.92
N LYS A 125 15.36 -14.66 -4.03
CA LYS A 125 15.68 -15.89 -3.30
C LYS A 125 16.28 -15.62 -1.94
N ASN A 126 16.49 -14.36 -1.59
CA ASN A 126 17.09 -13.98 -0.30
C ASN A 126 18.45 -14.66 -0.11
N ASP A 127 19.24 -14.68 -1.17
CA ASP A 127 20.52 -15.39 -1.20
C ASP A 127 21.53 -14.73 -0.24
N PRO A 128 22.20 -15.50 0.64
CA PRO A 128 23.13 -14.88 1.59
C PRO A 128 24.36 -14.23 0.95
N ALA A 129 24.93 -14.83 -0.08
CA ALA A 129 26.11 -14.24 -0.72
C ALA A 129 25.75 -12.93 -1.40
N PHE A 130 24.59 -12.86 -2.04
CA PHE A 130 24.12 -11.64 -2.67
C PHE A 130 23.83 -10.56 -1.60
N SER A 131 23.20 -10.96 -0.51
CA SER A 131 22.94 -10.04 0.60
C SER A 131 24.24 -9.47 1.15
N LYS A 132 25.25 -10.30 1.32
CA LYS A 132 26.55 -9.85 1.81
C LYS A 132 27.20 -8.88 0.84
N ALA A 133 27.11 -9.17 -0.47
CA ALA A 133 27.70 -8.31 -1.49
C ALA A 133 27.06 -6.93 -1.46
N LEU A 134 25.74 -6.86 -1.30
CA LEU A 134 25.06 -5.55 -1.17
C LEU A 134 25.50 -4.85 0.11
N ALA A 135 25.58 -5.57 1.21
CA ALA A 135 25.93 -4.98 2.52
C ALA A 135 27.33 -4.40 2.53
N GLN A 136 28.24 -4.98 1.76
CA GLN A 136 29.63 -4.51 1.74
C GLN A 136 29.80 -3.15 1.07
N LEU A 137 28.77 -2.68 0.37
CA LEU A 137 28.84 -1.37 -0.28
C LEU A 137 28.74 -0.20 0.70
N ALA A 138 28.25 -0.43 1.91
CA ALA A 138 27.92 0.67 2.81
C ALA A 138 28.27 0.38 4.26
N ASP A 139 28.20 1.43 5.07
CA ASP A 139 28.47 1.35 6.52
C ASP A 139 27.17 1.17 7.32
N VAL A 140 26.06 1.67 6.80
CA VAL A 140 24.77 1.74 7.49
C VAL A 140 23.70 1.44 6.45
N GLY A 141 22.58 0.84 6.88
CA GLY A 141 21.48 0.56 5.97
C GLY A 141 20.16 1.17 6.41
N ILE A 142 19.39 1.60 5.44
CA ILE A 142 18.05 2.18 5.65
C ILE A 142 17.07 1.44 4.74
N ASN A 143 15.96 0.98 5.31
CA ASN A 143 14.86 0.43 4.53
C ASN A 143 13.77 1.49 4.43
N ASP A 144 13.47 1.92 3.22
CA ASP A 144 12.39 2.87 2.99
C ASP A 144 11.37 2.31 1.99
N ALA A 145 11.37 1.01 1.81
CA ALA A 145 10.56 0.32 0.80
C ALA A 145 9.45 -0.49 1.46
N PHE A 146 8.46 0.21 2.02
CA PHE A 146 7.36 -0.49 2.68
C PHE A 146 6.65 -1.45 1.72
N GLY A 147 6.46 -1.04 0.47
CA GLY A 147 5.76 -1.88 -0.51
C GLY A 147 6.42 -3.22 -0.77
N CYS A 148 7.70 -3.34 -0.48
CA CYS A 148 8.44 -4.60 -0.65
C CYS A 148 8.66 -5.32 0.67
N SER A 149 8.25 -4.75 1.78
CA SER A 149 8.58 -5.29 3.09
C SER A 149 7.74 -6.52 3.46
N HIS A 150 6.69 -6.79 2.69
CA HIS A 150 5.81 -7.94 2.91
C HIS A 150 6.24 -9.17 2.13
N ARG A 151 7.31 -9.11 1.35
CA ARG A 151 7.70 -10.19 0.44
C ARG A 151 8.32 -11.37 1.18
N ALA A 152 7.50 -12.05 1.98
CA ALA A 152 7.76 -13.38 2.48
C ALA A 152 6.51 -14.16 2.18
N HIS A 153 6.43 -14.71 0.99
CA HIS A 153 5.21 -15.39 0.60
C HIS A 153 5.09 -16.71 1.31
N ALA A 154 3.88 -17.05 1.66
CA ALA A 154 3.58 -18.23 2.43
C ALA A 154 4.16 -19.50 1.87
N UNK A 155 4.15 -19.45 0.89
CA UNK A 155 4.58 -20.60 0.39
C UNK A 155 5.97 -20.75 0.37
N UNK A 156 6.17 -20.29 0.16
CA UNK A 156 7.43 -20.51 -0.07
C UNK A 156 8.12 -19.95 1.00
N UNK A 157 8.20 -20.19 1.58
CA UNK A 157 8.79 -19.70 2.25
C UNK A 157 8.96 -18.39 2.15
N UNK A 158 8.46 -17.89 2.61
CA UNK A 158 8.54 -17.07 2.57
C UNK A 158 9.52 -16.65 2.30
N ARG A 159 9.70 -16.22 1.37
CA ARG A 159 10.98 -15.69 1.00
C ARG A 159 11.01 -14.20 1.17
N ALA A 160 11.76 -13.77 2.13
CA ALA A 160 12.10 -12.36 2.22
C ALA A 160 13.14 -12.06 1.12
N HIS A 161 13.10 -10.82 0.60
CA HIS A 161 14.07 -10.44 -0.43
C HIS A 161 15.41 -10.04 0.19
N ALA A 162 16.51 -10.31 -0.54
CA ALA A 162 17.86 -10.09 -0.02
C ALA A 162 18.11 -8.66 0.41
N SER A 163 17.64 -7.69 -0.39
CA SER A 163 17.90 -6.27 -0.12
C SER A 163 17.07 -5.69 1.04
N VAL A 164 16.08 -6.44 1.52
CA VAL A 164 15.18 -5.96 2.59
C VAL A 164 15.40 -6.75 3.86
N ALA A 165 15.61 -8.04 3.78
CA ALA A 165 15.70 -8.91 4.96
C ALA A 165 17.07 -9.57 5.09
N GLY A 166 17.53 -10.29 4.07
CA GLY A 166 18.81 -11.01 4.16
C GLY A 166 19.98 -10.08 4.47
N ILE A 167 19.95 -8.89 3.92
CA ILE A 167 21.02 -7.91 4.12
C ILE A 167 21.21 -7.57 5.59
N THR A 168 20.15 -7.68 6.41
CA THR A 168 20.24 -7.32 7.83
C THR A 168 21.19 -8.20 8.63
N GLU A 169 21.53 -9.36 8.11
CA GLU A 169 22.53 -10.20 8.77
C GLU A 169 23.94 -9.64 8.65
N PHE A 170 24.17 -8.78 7.67
CA PHE A 170 25.50 -8.24 7.39
C PHE A 170 25.59 -6.74 7.58
N LEU A 171 24.45 -6.06 7.57
CA LEU A 171 24.39 -4.60 7.67
C LEU A 171 23.12 -4.25 8.47
N PRO A 172 23.26 -3.66 9.66
CA PRO A 172 22.06 -3.27 10.42
C PRO A 172 21.23 -2.28 9.61
N MET A 173 19.91 -2.49 9.61
CA MET A 173 18.99 -1.65 8.86
C MET A 173 18.06 -0.93 9.80
N ALA A 174 17.80 0.33 9.52
CA ALA A 174 16.82 1.14 10.26
C ALA A 174 15.77 1.64 9.28
N ALA A 175 14.63 2.09 9.80
CA ALA A 175 13.56 2.57 8.96
C ALA A 175 13.83 3.98 8.46
N GLY A 176 13.63 4.20 7.16
CA GLY A 176 13.62 5.53 6.59
C GLY A 176 12.37 6.28 6.99
N LEU A 177 12.27 7.55 6.59
CA LEU A 177 11.15 8.40 7.00
C LEU A 177 9.82 7.88 6.45
N LEU A 178 9.81 7.37 5.24
CA LEU A 178 8.60 6.84 4.64
C LEU A 178 8.15 5.56 5.35
N LEU A 179 9.07 4.63 5.58
CA LEU A 179 8.75 3.39 6.27
C LEU A 179 8.30 3.66 7.71
N GLU A 180 8.94 4.62 8.36
CA GLU A 180 8.56 4.98 9.73
C GLU A 180 7.11 5.45 9.79
N LYS A 181 6.67 6.25 8.83
CA LYS A 181 5.29 6.70 8.77
C LYS A 181 4.33 5.52 8.60
N GLU A 182 4.68 4.57 7.73
CA GLU A 182 3.82 3.41 7.52
C GLU A 182 3.70 2.59 8.81
N ILE A 183 4.81 2.38 9.48
CA ILE A 183 4.80 1.63 10.75
C ILE A 183 3.96 2.37 11.79
N ARG A 184 4.13 3.68 11.88
CA ARG A 184 3.43 4.46 12.89
C ARG A 184 1.92 4.47 12.65
N PHE A 185 1.49 4.72 11.44
CA PHE A 185 0.06 4.88 11.18
C PHE A 185 -0.67 3.56 11.00
N ILE A 186 -0.11 2.63 10.23
CA ILE A 186 -0.79 1.34 10.05
C ILE A 186 -0.58 0.46 11.27
N GLY A 187 0.66 0.36 11.75
CA GLY A 187 0.96 -0.42 12.93
C GLY A 187 0.20 0.08 14.15
N GLY A 188 0.12 1.41 14.30
CA GLY A 188 -0.63 1.99 15.40
C GLY A 188 -2.11 1.65 15.36
N ALA A 189 -2.70 1.64 14.16
CA ALA A 189 -4.11 1.27 14.01
C ALA A 189 -4.35 -0.19 14.39
N VAL A 190 -3.38 -1.06 14.11
CA VAL A 190 -3.53 -2.49 14.43
C VAL A 190 -3.27 -2.76 15.91
N GLU A 191 -2.26 -2.11 16.49
CA GLU A 191 -1.77 -2.47 17.83
C GLU A 191 -2.45 -1.68 18.94
N HIS A 192 -2.64 -0.38 18.76
CA HIS A 192 -3.15 0.50 19.84
C HIS A 192 -4.09 1.55 19.25
N PRO A 193 -5.23 1.12 18.68
CA PRO A 193 -6.11 2.10 18.03
C PRO A 193 -6.79 3.05 19.02
N GLU A 194 -6.91 4.31 18.63
CA GLU A 194 -7.76 5.26 19.33
C GLU A 194 -9.22 4.99 18.96
N HIS A 195 -10.11 5.18 19.93
CA HIS A 195 -11.54 4.97 19.72
C HIS A 195 -12.30 6.28 19.84
N PRO A 196 -13.40 6.45 19.15
CA PRO A 196 -14.04 5.47 18.26
C PRO A 196 -13.25 5.30 16.96
N PHE A 197 -13.19 4.06 16.51
CA PHE A 197 -12.37 3.62 15.39
C PHE A 197 -13.28 2.99 14.34
N ALA A 198 -13.19 3.45 13.10
CA ALA A 198 -13.94 2.89 11.98
C ALA A 198 -13.02 2.31 10.94
N ALA A 199 -13.39 1.16 10.41
CA ALA A 199 -12.75 0.60 9.22
C ALA A 199 -13.76 0.62 8.08
N ILE A 200 -13.32 1.03 6.90
CA ILE A 200 -14.12 1.01 5.68
C ILE A 200 -13.43 0.04 4.74
N ILE A 201 -14.08 -1.08 4.47
CA ILE A 201 -13.50 -2.15 3.66
C ILE A 201 -14.39 -2.36 2.45
N GLY A 202 -13.81 -2.15 1.27
CA GLY A 202 -14.53 -2.33 0.02
C GLY A 202 -13.79 -3.29 -0.89
N GLY A 203 -14.33 -3.47 -2.07
CA GLY A 203 -13.75 -4.37 -3.05
C GLY A 203 -14.77 -5.34 -3.57
N ALA A 204 -14.33 -6.25 -4.45
CA ALA A 204 -15.24 -7.12 -5.16
C ALA A 204 -15.59 -8.39 -4.38
N LYS A 205 -14.66 -8.94 -3.61
CA LYS A 205 -14.82 -10.29 -3.05
C LYS A 205 -14.50 -10.35 -1.57
N VAL A 206 -15.35 -11.03 -0.81
CA VAL A 206 -15.11 -11.33 0.60
C VAL A 206 -13.81 -12.12 0.76
N SER A 207 -13.59 -13.08 -0.15
CA SER A 207 -12.42 -13.96 -0.05
C SER A 207 -11.09 -13.19 -0.09
N ASP A 208 -11.07 -12.03 -0.75
CA ASP A 208 -9.86 -11.20 -0.80
C ASP A 208 -9.64 -10.40 0.46
N LYS A 209 -10.68 -10.18 1.25
CA LYS A 209 -10.64 -9.26 2.39
C LYS A 209 -10.94 -9.93 3.72
N ILE A 210 -11.17 -11.26 3.71
CA ILE A 210 -11.59 -11.96 4.94
C ILE A 210 -10.57 -11.76 6.07
N GLU A 211 -9.29 -11.81 5.76
CA GLU A 211 -8.28 -11.71 6.81
C GLU A 211 -8.23 -10.31 7.42
N VAL A 212 -8.36 -9.27 6.60
CA VAL A 212 -8.36 -7.93 7.16
C VAL A 212 -9.65 -7.65 7.93
N ILE A 213 -10.79 -8.15 7.44
CA ILE A 213 -12.05 -8.02 8.17
C ILE A 213 -11.93 -8.69 9.53
N SER A 214 -11.46 -9.94 9.55
CA SER A 214 -11.34 -10.71 10.79
C SER A 214 -10.36 -10.06 11.76
N SER A 215 -9.27 -9.52 11.25
CA SER A 215 -8.26 -8.88 12.09
C SER A 215 -8.79 -7.59 12.72
N LEU A 216 -9.54 -6.81 11.96
CA LEU A 216 -10.00 -5.51 12.45
C LEU A 216 -11.30 -5.56 13.23
N LEU A 217 -12.13 -6.59 13.00
CA LEU A 217 -13.45 -6.66 13.59
C LEU A 217 -13.42 -6.50 15.13
N PRO A 218 -12.51 -7.17 15.85
CA PRO A 218 -12.49 -6.99 17.31
C PRO A 218 -11.90 -5.65 17.76
N LYS A 219 -11.35 -4.88 16.86
CA LYS A 219 -10.67 -3.62 17.22
C LYS A 219 -11.49 -2.39 16.90
N VAL A 220 -12.42 -2.48 15.95
CA VAL A 220 -13.16 -1.30 15.50
C VAL A 220 -14.51 -1.19 16.21
N ASP A 221 -15.01 0.02 16.26
CA ASP A 221 -16.38 0.30 16.76
C ASP A 221 -17.37 0.25 15.61
N LEU A 222 -16.91 0.54 14.41
CA LEU A 222 -17.73 0.58 13.21
C LEU A 222 -16.96 -0.05 12.07
N MET A 223 -17.61 -0.96 11.33
CA MET A 223 -17.04 -1.47 10.10
C MET A 223 -18.04 -1.27 8.97
N ILE A 224 -17.64 -0.51 7.96
CA ILE A 224 -18.46 -0.27 6.78
C ILE A 224 -17.96 -1.22 5.68
N ILE A 225 -18.88 -1.96 5.08
CA ILE A 225 -18.58 -2.89 4.00
C ILE A 225 -19.18 -2.35 2.71
N GLY A 226 -18.39 -2.26 1.66
CA GLY A 226 -18.85 -1.75 0.38
C GLY A 226 -18.33 -2.55 -0.80
N GLY A 227 -18.73 -2.13 -1.99
CA GLY A 227 -18.31 -2.79 -3.21
C GLY A 227 -19.06 -4.07 -3.47
N GLY A 228 -18.59 -4.86 -4.42
CA GLY A 228 -19.23 -6.14 -4.75
C GLY A 228 -19.27 -7.11 -3.57
N MET A 229 -18.31 -6.98 -2.68
CA MET A 229 -18.27 -7.78 -1.47
C MET A 229 -19.53 -7.57 -0.62
N ALA A 230 -20.06 -6.35 -0.59
CA ALA A 230 -21.29 -6.07 0.17
C ALA A 230 -22.48 -6.87 -0.37
N ASN A 231 -22.47 -7.20 -1.66
CA ASN A 231 -23.57 -8.01 -2.24
C ASN A 231 -23.65 -9.37 -1.59
N THR A 232 -22.52 -9.96 -1.27
CA THR A 232 -22.50 -11.26 -0.59
C THR A 232 -23.10 -11.13 0.81
N PHE A 233 -22.78 -10.05 1.52
CA PHE A 233 -23.38 -9.80 2.83
C PHE A 233 -24.89 -9.54 2.74
N LEU A 234 -25.33 -8.79 1.72
CA LEU A 234 -26.76 -8.54 1.53
C LEU A 234 -27.51 -9.84 1.21
N ALA A 235 -26.89 -10.71 0.39
CA ALA A 235 -27.47 -12.01 0.11
C ALA A 235 -27.60 -12.85 1.39
N ALA A 236 -26.59 -12.75 2.26
CA ALA A 236 -26.62 -13.46 3.54
C ALA A 236 -27.77 -12.98 4.43
N GLN A 237 -28.20 -11.73 4.27
CA GLN A 237 -29.33 -11.20 5.01
C GLN A 237 -30.68 -11.53 4.35
N GLY A 238 -30.65 -12.23 3.21
CA GLY A 238 -31.85 -12.63 2.54
C GLY A 238 -32.34 -11.72 1.43
N TYR A 239 -31.58 -10.67 1.11
CA TYR A 239 -31.98 -9.79 0.02
C TYR A 239 -31.70 -10.44 -1.33
N GLY A 240 -32.59 -10.17 -2.30
CA GLY A 240 -32.32 -10.51 -3.68
C GLY A 240 -31.37 -9.50 -4.28
N ILE A 241 -30.32 -9.98 -4.93
CA ILE A 241 -29.30 -9.10 -5.47
C ILE A 241 -29.22 -9.14 -6.99
N GLY A 242 -30.21 -9.74 -7.63
CA GLY A 242 -30.29 -9.77 -9.09
C GLY A 242 -29.09 -10.46 -9.71
N LYS A 243 -28.53 -9.83 -10.75
CA LYS A 243 -27.35 -10.36 -11.45
C LYS A 243 -26.04 -9.82 -10.88
N SER A 244 -26.08 -9.32 -9.66
CA SER A 244 -24.88 -8.74 -9.03
C SER A 244 -23.78 -9.77 -8.82
N LEU A 245 -22.55 -9.29 -8.82
CA LEU A 245 -21.41 -10.11 -8.42
C LEU A 245 -21.65 -10.62 -7.00
N VAL A 246 -21.47 -11.90 -6.79
CA VAL A 246 -21.66 -12.51 -5.47
C VAL A 246 -20.79 -13.75 -5.39
N GLU A 247 -20.25 -13.99 -4.20
CA GLU A 247 -19.53 -15.24 -3.92
C GLU A 247 -20.51 -16.18 -3.21
N ALA A 248 -21.18 -17.04 -3.99
CA ALA A 248 -22.22 -17.91 -3.44
C ALA A 248 -21.69 -18.83 -2.33
N ASP A 249 -20.43 -19.25 -2.47
CA ASP A 249 -19.81 -20.14 -1.48
C ASP A 249 -19.30 -19.38 -0.24
N LYS A 250 -19.49 -18.05 -0.17
CA LYS A 250 -19.07 -17.23 0.97
C LYS A 250 -20.23 -16.60 1.71
N ILE A 251 -21.45 -16.91 1.32
CA ILE A 251 -22.64 -16.34 1.98
C ILE A 251 -22.68 -16.75 3.46
N GLU A 252 -22.38 -18.02 3.73
CA GLU A 252 -22.37 -18.49 5.11
C GLU A 252 -21.28 -17.79 5.92
N LEU A 253 -20.13 -17.59 5.32
CA LEU A 253 -19.03 -16.85 5.96
C LEU A 253 -19.46 -15.43 6.28
N ALA A 254 -20.14 -14.75 5.36
CA ALA A 254 -20.65 -13.41 5.61
C ALA A 254 -21.59 -13.38 6.81
N SER A 255 -22.47 -14.37 6.92
CA SER A 255 -23.36 -14.49 8.09
C SER A 255 -22.55 -14.63 9.37
N THR A 256 -21.52 -15.47 9.33
CA THR A 256 -20.66 -15.68 10.49
C THR A 256 -19.96 -14.38 10.91
N LEU A 257 -19.47 -13.62 9.94
CA LEU A 257 -18.81 -12.33 10.24
C LEU A 257 -19.77 -11.35 10.87
N MET A 258 -21.03 -11.31 10.39
CA MET A 258 -22.03 -10.43 10.98
C MET A 258 -22.35 -10.82 12.41
N GLU A 259 -22.40 -12.12 12.70
CA GLU A 259 -22.60 -12.60 14.07
C GLU A 259 -21.41 -12.25 14.95
N GLU A 260 -20.19 -12.41 14.41
CA GLU A 260 -18.99 -12.04 15.16
C GLU A 260 -19.01 -10.55 15.50
N ALA A 261 -19.44 -9.71 14.58
CA ALA A 261 -19.52 -8.28 14.84
C ALA A 261 -20.45 -8.00 16.02
N LYS A 262 -21.59 -8.65 16.05
CA LYS A 262 -22.53 -8.48 17.17
C LYS A 262 -21.92 -8.89 18.50
N LYS A 263 -21.20 -10.02 18.53
CA LYS A 263 -20.53 -10.48 19.74
C LYS A 263 -19.46 -9.53 20.22
N GLN A 264 -18.82 -8.83 19.30
CA GLN A 264 -17.74 -7.88 19.62
C GLN A 264 -18.26 -6.48 19.93
N ASN A 265 -19.57 -6.27 19.84
CA ASN A 265 -20.18 -4.94 19.96
C ASN A 265 -19.68 -3.99 18.87
N THR A 266 -19.41 -4.53 17.69
CA THR A 266 -19.02 -3.76 16.53
C THR A 266 -20.23 -3.56 15.64
N GLU A 267 -20.45 -2.32 15.22
CA GLU A 267 -21.51 -2.04 14.25
C GLU A 267 -20.98 -2.37 12.85
N LEU A 268 -21.49 -3.43 12.24
CA LEU A 268 -21.13 -3.77 10.84
C LEU A 268 -22.22 -3.18 9.96
N LEU A 269 -21.87 -2.21 9.14
CA LEU A 269 -22.80 -1.39 8.40
C LEU A 269 -22.70 -1.68 6.91
N LEU A 270 -23.83 -2.06 6.33
CA LEU A 270 -23.94 -2.35 4.91
C LEU A 270 -24.69 -1.23 4.21
N PRO A 271 -24.61 -1.13 2.89
CA PRO A 271 -25.43 -0.16 2.18
C PRO A 271 -26.94 -0.40 2.42
N VAL A 272 -27.69 0.67 2.51
CA VAL A 272 -29.16 0.60 2.65
C VAL A 272 -29.84 0.83 1.31
N ASP A 273 -29.13 1.44 0.34
CA ASP A 273 -29.61 1.59 -1.01
C ASP A 273 -28.41 1.44 -1.95
N VAL A 274 -28.71 1.19 -3.20
CA VAL A 274 -27.68 0.86 -4.17
C VAL A 274 -28.00 1.48 -5.52
N VAL A 275 -26.94 1.64 -6.34
CA VAL A 275 -27.10 2.00 -7.74
C VAL A 275 -27.05 0.72 -8.53
N VAL A 276 -28.11 0.43 -9.27
CA VAL A 276 -28.20 -0.77 -10.09
C VAL A 276 -28.14 -0.39 -11.55
N ALA A 277 -27.55 -1.27 -12.36
CA ALA A 277 -27.42 -1.07 -13.80
C ALA A 277 -27.94 -2.30 -14.53
N ALA A 278 -28.44 -2.06 -15.76
CA ALA A 278 -28.96 -3.13 -16.58
C ALA A 278 -27.89 -4.09 -17.05
N GLU A 279 -26.65 -3.58 -17.16
CA GLU A 279 -25.51 -4.41 -17.58
C GLU A 279 -24.23 -3.76 -17.05
N PHE A 280 -23.13 -4.50 -17.11
CA PHE A 280 -21.84 -4.01 -16.67
C PHE A 280 -21.19 -3.20 -17.76
N ALA A 281 -21.56 -1.93 -17.87
CA ALA A 281 -21.06 -1.03 -18.90
C ALA A 281 -21.19 0.41 -18.43
N ALA A 282 -20.24 1.24 -18.84
CA ALA A 282 -20.19 2.63 -18.38
C ALA A 282 -21.44 3.43 -18.73
N GLN A 283 -22.08 3.11 -19.86
CA GLN A 283 -23.25 3.83 -20.34
C GLN A 283 -24.55 3.04 -20.16
N ALA A 284 -24.52 1.99 -19.35
CA ALA A 284 -25.72 1.21 -19.11
C ALA A 284 -26.79 2.05 -18.42
N PRO A 285 -28.08 1.77 -18.69
CA PRO A 285 -29.15 2.36 -17.88
C PRO A 285 -28.95 2.05 -16.42
N TYR A 286 -29.17 3.01 -15.56
CA TYR A 286 -28.96 2.84 -14.12
C TYR A 286 -29.98 3.63 -13.33
N LYS A 287 -30.16 3.22 -12.06
CA LYS A 287 -31.06 3.92 -11.14
C LYS A 287 -30.71 3.55 -9.72
N GLU A 288 -31.19 4.33 -8.77
CA GLU A 288 -31.02 4.02 -7.35
C GLU A 288 -32.27 3.29 -6.84
N VAL A 289 -32.04 2.25 -6.05
CA VAL A 289 -33.12 1.51 -5.40
C VAL A 289 -32.70 1.16 -3.98
N ASP A 290 -33.69 0.91 -3.12
CA ASP A 290 -33.41 0.33 -1.81
C ASP A 290 -32.88 -1.09 -1.99
N VAL A 291 -32.10 -1.58 -1.01
CA VAL A 291 -31.53 -2.93 -1.11
C VAL A 291 -32.62 -4.00 -1.21
N ALA A 292 -33.83 -3.70 -0.72
CA ALA A 292 -34.95 -4.65 -0.82
C ALA A 292 -35.58 -4.69 -2.21
N ASP A 293 -35.22 -3.78 -3.09
CA ASP A 293 -35.92 -3.57 -4.36
C ASP A 293 -35.03 -3.76 -5.58
N VAL A 294 -33.96 -4.53 -5.46
CA VAL A 294 -33.05 -4.77 -6.59
C VAL A 294 -33.76 -5.61 -7.65
N PRO A 295 -33.86 -5.12 -8.88
CA PRO A 295 -34.52 -5.92 -9.95
C PRO A 295 -33.75 -7.21 -10.24
N ALA A 296 -34.49 -8.26 -10.55
CA ALA A 296 -33.89 -9.57 -10.73
C ALA A 296 -32.89 -9.65 -11.89
N ASP A 297 -33.06 -8.81 -12.89
CA ASP A 297 -32.18 -8.84 -14.06
C ASP A 297 -31.21 -7.66 -14.13
N TRP A 298 -31.04 -6.93 -13.03
CA TRP A 298 -30.07 -5.82 -12.93
C TRP A 298 -28.99 -6.19 -11.94
N MET A 299 -27.92 -5.39 -11.92
CA MET A 299 -26.78 -5.67 -11.05
C MET A 299 -26.40 -4.43 -10.25
N ILE A 300 -25.93 -4.64 -9.02
CA ILE A 300 -25.48 -3.57 -8.14
C ILE A 300 -24.07 -3.16 -8.54
N LEU A 301 -23.86 -1.88 -8.83
CA LEU A 301 -22.54 -1.38 -9.21
C LEU A 301 -22.02 -0.24 -8.31
N ASP A 302 -22.83 0.28 -7.39
CA ASP A 302 -22.39 1.30 -6.44
C ASP A 302 -23.38 1.39 -5.29
N ILE A 303 -23.03 2.15 -4.27
CA ILE A 303 -23.94 2.48 -3.17
C ILE A 303 -24.77 3.70 -3.55
N GLY A 304 -25.94 3.82 -2.96
CA GLY A 304 -26.85 4.91 -3.29
C GLY A 304 -26.68 6.13 -2.40
N THR A 305 -27.54 7.13 -2.63
CA THR A 305 -27.47 8.41 -1.94
C THR A 305 -27.68 8.25 -0.44
N LYS A 306 -28.65 7.45 -0.03
CA LYS A 306 -28.91 7.25 1.41
C LYS A 306 -27.72 6.61 2.10
N SER A 307 -27.08 5.65 1.45
CA SER A 307 -25.90 4.99 1.98
C SER A 307 -24.75 6.00 2.13
N ARG A 308 -24.54 6.82 1.10
CA ARG A 308 -23.49 7.82 1.15
C ARG A 308 -23.66 8.76 2.33
N GLU A 309 -24.89 9.23 2.53
CA GLU A 309 -25.20 10.14 3.64
C GLU A 309 -25.06 9.45 4.99
N LEU A 310 -25.54 8.21 5.09
CA LEU A 310 -25.43 7.43 6.32
C LEU A 310 -23.97 7.18 6.70
N PHE A 311 -23.17 6.77 5.72
CA PHE A 311 -21.76 6.50 5.98
C PHE A 311 -21.04 7.76 6.43
N ALA A 312 -21.30 8.89 5.75
CA ALA A 312 -20.67 10.17 6.12
C ALA A 312 -21.04 10.57 7.55
N HIS A 313 -22.31 10.40 7.92
CA HIS A 313 -22.78 10.75 9.26
C HIS A 313 -22.11 9.86 10.31
N LYS A 314 -22.01 8.55 10.04
CA LYS A 314 -21.40 7.61 10.98
C LYS A 314 -19.90 7.87 11.17
N LEU A 315 -19.25 8.40 10.16
CA LEU A 315 -17.82 8.66 10.24
C LEU A 315 -17.46 9.95 10.98
N GLU A 316 -18.42 10.87 11.13
CA GLU A 316 -18.14 12.16 11.76
C GLU A 316 -17.49 12.08 13.15
N PRO A 317 -17.98 11.23 14.06
CA PRO A 317 -17.42 11.23 15.42
C PRO A 317 -16.14 10.41 15.58
N MET A 318 -15.66 9.77 14.52
CA MET A 318 -14.53 8.86 14.64
C MET A 318 -13.24 9.60 14.97
N LYS A 319 -12.36 8.94 15.73
CA LYS A 319 -11.02 9.44 16.00
C LYS A 319 -9.97 8.76 15.13
N LEU A 320 -10.30 7.59 14.58
CA LEU A 320 -9.41 6.86 13.70
C LEU A 320 -10.26 6.23 12.60
N ILE A 321 -9.84 6.40 11.35
CA ILE A 321 -10.50 5.79 10.19
C ILE A 321 -9.44 5.11 9.36
N VAL A 322 -9.66 3.84 9.05
CA VAL A 322 -8.83 3.09 8.10
C VAL A 322 -9.71 2.72 6.92
N TRP A 323 -9.28 3.02 5.71
CA TRP A 323 -10.05 2.74 4.50
C TRP A 323 -9.22 1.98 3.49
N ASN A 324 -9.78 0.87 3.01
CA ASN A 324 -9.16 0.03 1.97
C ASN A 324 -10.25 -0.53 1.07
N GLY A 325 -10.30 -0.09 -0.17
CA GLY A 325 -11.17 -0.64 -1.20
C GLY A 325 -12.35 0.24 -1.58
N PRO A 326 -12.74 0.21 -2.86
CA PRO A 326 -13.80 1.09 -3.37
C PRO A 326 -15.20 0.59 -3.01
N MET A 327 -16.17 1.51 -3.11
CA MET A 327 -17.58 1.22 -2.80
C MET A 327 -18.37 0.78 -4.02
N GLY A 328 -17.80 0.91 -5.20
CA GLY A 328 -18.45 0.57 -6.45
C GLY A 328 -17.46 0.47 -7.57
N VAL A 329 -17.98 0.39 -8.80
CA VAL A 329 -17.14 0.32 -10.00
C VAL A 329 -16.73 1.75 -10.37
N PHE A 330 -15.86 2.33 -9.57
CA PHE A 330 -15.61 3.77 -9.62
C PHE A 330 -14.87 4.23 -10.87
N GLU A 331 -14.32 3.30 -11.64
CA GLU A 331 -13.74 3.62 -12.94
C GLU A 331 -14.78 4.12 -13.92
N MET A 332 -16.04 3.77 -13.70
CA MET A 332 -17.17 4.21 -14.52
C MET A 332 -17.85 5.37 -13.82
N GLU A 333 -18.00 6.50 -14.53
CA GLU A 333 -18.46 7.74 -13.92
C GLU A 333 -19.77 7.61 -13.14
N HIS A 334 -20.74 6.87 -13.73
CA HIS A 334 -22.06 6.73 -13.09
C HIS A 334 -22.03 5.88 -11.83
N PHE A 335 -20.94 5.16 -11.59
CA PHE A 335 -20.82 4.24 -10.45
C PHE A 335 -19.65 4.63 -9.55
N ALA A 336 -19.24 5.91 -9.63
CA ALA A 336 -18.11 6.43 -8.87
C ALA A 336 -18.55 7.25 -7.64
N LYS A 337 -19.80 7.64 -7.57
CA LYS A 337 -20.26 8.58 -6.55
C LYS A 337 -20.11 8.04 -5.13
N GLY A 338 -20.28 6.73 -4.96
CA GLY A 338 -20.13 6.13 -3.63
C GLY A 338 -18.71 6.23 -3.13
N THR A 339 -17.76 5.86 -3.98
CA THR A 339 -16.34 5.92 -3.62
C THR A 339 -15.91 7.37 -3.40
N GLU A 340 -16.38 8.29 -4.25
CA GLU A 340 -16.08 9.71 -4.11
C GLU A 340 -16.64 10.26 -2.79
N ALA A 341 -17.84 9.85 -2.42
CA ALA A 341 -18.47 10.32 -1.17
C ALA A 341 -17.70 9.82 0.05
N VAL A 342 -17.22 8.57 0.01
CA VAL A 342 -16.41 8.05 1.10
C VAL A 342 -15.10 8.82 1.19
N ALA A 343 -14.45 9.08 0.04
CA ALA A 343 -13.21 9.86 0.05
C ALA A 343 -13.45 11.24 0.68
N GLN A 344 -14.55 11.89 0.32
CA GLN A 344 -14.86 13.20 0.86
C GLN A 344 -15.16 13.14 2.36
N ALA A 345 -15.89 12.12 2.80
CA ALA A 345 -16.22 11.97 4.22
C ALA A 345 -14.97 11.73 5.05
N VAL A 346 -14.05 10.92 4.53
CA VAL A 346 -12.78 10.67 5.22
C VAL A 346 -11.95 11.96 5.27
N ALA A 347 -11.90 12.69 4.15
CA ALA A 347 -11.13 13.94 4.07
C ALA A 347 -11.71 15.02 5.02
N ASP A 348 -13.02 15.05 5.16
CA ASP A 348 -13.67 16.06 6.01
C ASP A 348 -13.64 15.69 7.49
N SER A 349 -13.33 14.46 7.81
CA SER A 349 -13.32 13.98 9.19
C SER A 349 -12.17 14.60 9.97
N LYS A 350 -12.35 14.77 11.27
CA LYS A 350 -11.29 15.20 12.17
C LYS A 350 -10.43 14.02 12.64
N ALA A 351 -10.78 12.81 12.23
CA ALA A 351 -10.06 11.61 12.62
C ALA A 351 -8.66 11.58 12.02
N VAL A 352 -7.77 10.82 12.66
CA VAL A 352 -6.57 10.35 11.99
C VAL A 352 -7.05 9.37 10.93
N SER A 353 -6.69 9.63 9.68
CA SER A 353 -7.18 8.83 8.56
C SER A 353 -6.03 8.14 7.86
N VAL A 354 -6.21 6.84 7.60
CA VAL A 354 -5.21 6.00 6.95
C VAL A 354 -5.89 5.35 5.75
N VAL A 355 -5.40 5.65 4.55
CA VAL A 355 -5.97 5.13 3.31
C VAL A 355 -4.94 4.27 2.62
N GLY A 356 -5.32 3.04 2.29
CA GLY A 356 -4.44 2.13 1.57
C GLY A 356 -5.19 1.40 0.47
N GLY A 357 -4.41 0.75 -0.40
CA GLY A 357 -4.95 0.05 -1.55
C GLY A 357 -5.02 0.96 -2.77
N GLY A 358 -4.69 0.38 -3.93
CA GLY A 358 -4.56 1.17 -5.15
C GLY A 358 -5.80 1.95 -5.53
N ASP A 359 -6.96 1.31 -5.41
CA ASP A 359 -8.20 1.95 -5.85
C ASP A 359 -8.62 3.09 -4.92
N SER A 360 -8.48 2.90 -3.61
CA SER A 360 -8.82 3.95 -2.65
C SER A 360 -7.91 5.15 -2.81
N VAL A 361 -6.61 4.88 -2.97
CA VAL A 361 -5.63 5.96 -3.16
C VAL A 361 -5.90 6.70 -4.46
N ALA A 362 -6.23 5.97 -5.52
CA ALA A 362 -6.57 6.60 -6.81
C ALA A 362 -7.80 7.50 -6.66
N ALA A 363 -8.80 7.06 -5.91
CA ALA A 363 -10.01 7.87 -5.70
C ALA A 363 -9.69 9.15 -4.93
N VAL A 364 -8.86 9.05 -3.91
CA VAL A 364 -8.45 10.23 -3.13
C VAL A 364 -7.69 11.22 -4.01
N ASN A 365 -6.76 10.70 -4.81
CA ASN A 365 -5.96 11.57 -5.68
C ASN A 365 -6.81 12.22 -6.76
N LYS A 366 -7.71 11.46 -7.36
CA LYS A 366 -8.58 11.99 -8.41
C LYS A 366 -9.47 13.11 -7.87
N ALA A 367 -9.93 12.97 -6.63
CA ALA A 367 -10.77 13.98 -6.00
C ALA A 367 -9.99 15.19 -5.48
N GLY A 368 -8.66 15.15 -5.55
CA GLY A 368 -7.83 16.25 -5.05
C GLY A 368 -7.82 16.35 -3.54
N LEU A 369 -8.02 15.25 -2.83
CA LEU A 369 -8.18 15.26 -1.38
C LEU A 369 -6.97 14.72 -0.62
N ALA A 370 -5.87 14.43 -1.31
CA ALA A 370 -4.72 13.80 -0.68
C ALA A 370 -4.18 14.58 0.51
N ASP A 371 -4.18 15.91 0.42
CA ASP A 371 -3.66 16.75 1.49
C ASP A 371 -4.50 16.69 2.76
N LYS A 372 -5.72 16.21 2.67
CA LYS A 372 -6.62 16.14 3.82
C LYS A 372 -6.62 14.77 4.50
N ILE A 373 -5.87 13.83 3.97
CA ILE A 373 -5.75 12.48 4.54
C ILE A 373 -4.48 12.45 5.39
N THR A 374 -4.57 11.93 6.60
CA THR A 374 -3.42 11.89 7.50
C THR A 374 -2.28 11.05 6.93
N HIS A 375 -2.59 9.87 6.44
CA HIS A 375 -1.56 8.99 5.88
C HIS A 375 -2.13 8.20 4.70
N ILE A 376 -1.50 8.37 3.54
CA ILE A 376 -1.83 7.58 2.35
C ILE A 376 -0.71 6.56 2.20
N SER A 377 -1.06 5.28 2.32
CA SER A 377 -0.04 4.24 2.26
C SER A 377 0.48 4.07 0.84
N THR A 378 1.78 3.91 0.71
CA THR A 378 2.42 3.61 -0.56
C THR A 378 2.57 2.11 -0.78
N GLY A 379 2.10 1.30 0.16
CA GLY A 379 2.46 -0.11 0.23
C GLY A 379 1.60 -1.08 -0.55
N GLY A 380 0.44 -0.67 -1.04
CA GLY A 380 -0.43 -1.61 -1.74
C GLY A 380 -0.70 -2.87 -0.93
N GLY A 381 -0.20 -4.02 -1.44
CA GLY A 381 -0.39 -5.29 -0.76
C GLY A 381 0.23 -5.35 0.63
N ALA A 382 1.34 -4.63 0.82
CA ALA A 382 1.97 -4.61 2.15
C ALA A 382 1.07 -3.94 3.18
N SER A 383 0.36 -2.87 2.78
CA SER A 383 -0.54 -2.21 3.73
C SER A 383 -1.68 -3.14 4.13
N LEU A 384 -2.21 -3.89 3.18
CA LEU A 384 -3.28 -4.83 3.50
C LEU A 384 -2.79 -5.93 4.44
N GLU A 385 -1.62 -6.51 4.16
CA GLU A 385 -1.08 -7.56 5.01
C GLU A 385 -0.77 -7.04 6.41
N TYR A 386 -0.29 -5.81 6.52
CA TYR A 386 -0.01 -5.22 7.81
C TYR A 386 -1.30 -5.04 8.62
N LEU A 387 -2.36 -4.58 7.94
CA LEU A 387 -3.67 -4.45 8.58
C LEU A 387 -4.23 -5.82 9.02
N GLU A 388 -3.85 -6.88 8.30
CA GLU A 388 -4.24 -8.24 8.67
C GLU A 388 -3.52 -8.75 9.90
N GLY A 389 -2.59 -7.98 10.43
CA GLY A 389 -1.83 -8.38 11.61
C GLY A 389 -0.64 -9.25 11.30
N LYS A 390 -0.27 -9.37 10.04
CA LYS A 390 0.86 -10.21 9.66
C LYS A 390 2.19 -9.56 9.97
N ILE A 391 3.19 -10.39 10.28
CA ILE A 391 4.56 -9.93 10.48
C ILE A 391 5.19 -9.72 9.11
N LEU A 392 5.66 -8.51 8.84
CA LEU A 392 6.29 -8.20 7.56
C LEU A 392 7.80 -8.36 7.70
N PRO A 393 8.43 -9.22 6.89
CA PRO A 393 9.87 -9.50 7.07
C PRO A 393 10.76 -8.27 6.99
N GLY A 394 10.43 -7.31 6.13
CA GLY A 394 11.24 -6.10 6.02
C GLY A 394 11.16 -5.22 7.26
N ILE A 395 10.08 -5.32 8.02
CA ILE A 395 9.96 -4.60 9.28
C ILE A 395 10.55 -5.42 10.41
N ALA A 396 10.24 -6.72 10.44
CA ALA A 396 10.73 -7.60 11.52
C ALA A 396 12.24 -7.62 11.59
N SER A 397 12.93 -7.50 10.44
CA SER A 397 14.37 -7.59 10.39
C SER A 397 15.09 -6.26 10.69
N LEU A 398 14.34 -5.16 10.91
CA LEU A 398 14.98 -3.91 11.32
C LEU A 398 15.60 -4.04 12.72
N SER A 399 16.65 -3.25 12.96
CA SER A 399 17.29 -3.19 14.27
C SER A 399 16.32 -2.67 15.34
N GLU A 400 16.47 -3.21 16.56
CA GLU A 400 15.65 -2.78 17.70
C GLU A 400 16.18 -1.52 18.35
#